data_198dd22be2f47178d83d21f71dfde2f2
#
_entry.id   198dd22be2f47178d83d21f71dfde2f2
#
_cell.length_a   1.000
_cell.length_b   1.000
_cell.length_c   1.000
_cell.angle_alpha   90.00
_cell.angle_beta   90.00
_cell.angle_gamma   90.00
#
_symmetry.space_group_name_H-M   'P 1'
#
loop_
_entity.id
_entity.type
_entity.pdbx_description
1 polymer ?
#
loop_
_entity_poly.entity_id
_entity_poly.type
_entity_poly.pdbx_seq_one_letter_code
_entity_poly.pdbx_strand_id
1 'polypeptide(L)'
;MQRHEFSVELDAPPPEVWEVFWYRAPDRPQPRDVKTRIDILHPGDAVGNGLVRHCTFPVPRWLMSGGVGKSWEWLTQVKPYESWRYDAIGKPLWSRATGWTRLDDLGSGRTRVNFTEEYEAFNPVMRVLLERTVHAYLSRDNDTILAALNGGLRWHRKRRERAEKLG
;
A
#
# COMPACT_ATOMS: atom_id res chain seq x y z
N MET A 1 -18.46 2.98 -8.94
CA MET A 1 -17.32 2.32 -8.32
C MET A 1 -16.24 2.18 -9.39
N GLN A 2 -15.02 2.63 -9.13
CA GLN A 2 -13.88 2.53 -10.05
C GLN A 2 -12.99 1.40 -9.59
N ARG A 3 -12.33 0.75 -10.56
CA ARG A 3 -11.38 -0.33 -10.29
C ARG A 3 -10.02 0.06 -10.86
N HIS A 4 -8.99 -0.10 -10.04
CA HIS A 4 -7.60 0.07 -10.40
C HIS A 4 -6.88 -1.27 -10.23
N GLU A 5 -6.10 -1.64 -11.23
CA GLU A 5 -5.27 -2.85 -11.22
C GLU A 5 -3.83 -2.50 -11.51
N PHE A 6 -2.94 -3.12 -10.76
CA PHE A 6 -1.51 -2.95 -10.90
C PHE A 6 -0.81 -4.28 -10.70
N SER A 7 0.18 -4.57 -11.53
CA SER A 7 1.00 -5.76 -11.40
C SER A 7 2.46 -5.40 -11.63
N VAL A 8 3.35 -5.89 -10.76
CA VAL A 8 4.80 -5.66 -10.85
C VAL A 8 5.55 -6.93 -10.49
N GLU A 9 6.67 -7.17 -11.18
CA GLU A 9 7.60 -8.23 -10.85
C GLU A 9 8.78 -7.67 -10.05
N LEU A 10 9.16 -8.39 -8.99
CA LEU A 10 10.26 -8.04 -8.10
C LEU A 10 11.27 -9.19 -8.05
N ASP A 11 12.55 -8.85 -8.04
CA ASP A 11 13.66 -9.80 -7.89
C ASP A 11 13.87 -10.13 -6.39
N ALA A 12 12.85 -10.74 -5.81
CA ALA A 12 12.84 -11.19 -4.42
C ALA A 12 11.80 -12.31 -4.25
N PRO A 13 12.04 -13.31 -3.39
CA PRO A 13 11.05 -14.36 -3.11
C PRO A 13 9.89 -13.81 -2.27
N PRO A 14 8.69 -14.45 -2.30
CA PRO A 14 7.50 -13.97 -1.61
C PRO A 14 7.71 -13.61 -0.13
N PRO A 15 8.46 -14.37 0.69
CA PRO A 15 8.72 -14.00 2.07
C PRO A 15 9.46 -12.66 2.22
N GLU A 16 10.45 -12.38 1.37
CA GLU A 16 11.20 -11.12 1.40
C GLU A 16 10.32 -9.95 0.95
N VAL A 17 9.50 -10.15 -0.09
CA VAL A 17 8.53 -9.15 -0.54
C VAL A 17 7.50 -8.87 0.56
N TRP A 18 7.02 -9.92 1.22
CA TRP A 18 6.09 -9.80 2.34
C TRP A 18 6.63 -8.89 3.45
N GLU A 19 7.85 -9.12 3.89
CA GLU A 19 8.50 -8.31 4.94
C GLU A 19 8.61 -6.82 4.56
N VAL A 20 8.69 -6.52 3.28
CA VAL A 20 8.70 -5.14 2.77
C VAL A 20 7.32 -4.50 2.79
N PHE A 21 6.29 -5.24 2.40
CA PHE A 21 4.90 -4.77 2.40
C PHE A 21 4.29 -4.71 3.80
N TRP A 22 4.73 -5.63 4.68
CA TRP A 22 4.10 -5.82 5.96
C TRP A 22 4.59 -4.81 7.00
N TYR A 23 3.91 -3.69 7.08
CA TYR A 23 4.22 -2.59 8.02
C TYR A 23 3.75 -2.91 9.44
N ARG A 24 4.28 -3.97 10.06
CA ARG A 24 4.02 -4.26 11.48
C ARG A 24 5.07 -3.69 12.43
N ALA A 25 6.21 -3.28 11.92
CA ALA A 25 7.26 -2.69 12.73
C ALA A 25 7.00 -1.19 12.89
N PRO A 26 6.59 -0.71 14.08
CA PRO A 26 6.32 0.71 14.33
C PRO A 26 7.57 1.59 14.18
N ASP A 27 8.74 0.98 14.30
CA ASP A 27 10.06 1.59 14.19
C ASP A 27 10.67 1.52 12.78
N ARG A 28 9.93 1.00 11.80
CA ARG A 28 10.42 0.96 10.42
C ARG A 28 10.50 2.38 9.86
N PRO A 29 11.73 2.87 9.52
CA PRO A 29 11.85 4.18 8.91
C PRO A 29 11.14 4.18 7.56
N GLN A 30 10.21 5.11 7.40
CA GLN A 30 9.61 5.33 6.09
C GLN A 30 10.67 5.93 5.17
N PRO A 31 10.80 5.43 3.92
CA PRO A 31 11.71 6.03 2.96
C PRO A 31 11.39 7.53 2.83
N ARG A 32 12.41 8.39 2.87
CA ARG A 32 12.24 9.86 2.81
C ARG A 32 11.53 10.33 1.55
N ASP A 33 11.61 9.52 0.50
CA ASP A 33 11.03 9.81 -0.82
C ASP A 33 9.55 9.40 -0.93
N VAL A 34 9.05 8.59 0.01
CA VAL A 34 7.63 8.18 0.04
C VAL A 34 6.83 9.26 0.75
N LYS A 35 6.04 9.99 0.00
CA LYS A 35 5.17 11.06 0.50
C LYS A 35 3.98 10.53 1.33
N THR A 36 3.77 9.22 1.36
CA THR A 36 2.72 8.57 2.13
C THR A 36 3.25 8.19 3.50
N ARG A 37 2.60 8.68 4.55
CA ARG A 37 2.87 8.27 5.94
C ARG A 37 1.85 7.24 6.37
N ILE A 38 2.31 6.19 7.05
CA ILE A 38 1.49 5.10 7.59
C ILE A 38 1.72 5.01 9.09
N ASP A 39 0.66 5.20 9.86
CA ASP A 39 0.66 5.05 11.31
C ASP A 39 -0.18 3.81 11.68
N ILE A 40 0.41 2.83 12.37
CA ILE A 40 -0.31 1.64 12.86
C ILE A 40 -1.09 2.03 14.12
N LEU A 41 -2.41 1.93 14.07
CA LEU A 41 -3.31 2.22 15.18
C LEU A 41 -3.61 0.98 16.02
N HIS A 42 -3.71 -0.18 15.37
CA HIS A 42 -3.91 -1.48 16.00
C HIS A 42 -3.16 -2.56 15.23
N PRO A 43 -2.36 -3.41 15.87
CA PRO A 43 -1.49 -4.38 15.19
C PRO A 43 -2.22 -5.60 14.62
N GLY A 44 -3.50 -5.80 14.97
CA GLY A 44 -4.25 -7.00 14.61
C GLY A 44 -3.83 -8.25 15.42
N ASP A 45 -4.25 -9.41 14.94
CA ASP A 45 -3.87 -10.71 15.50
C ASP A 45 -2.43 -11.12 15.10
N ALA A 46 -2.03 -12.34 15.45
CA ALA A 46 -0.68 -12.86 15.19
C ALA A 46 -0.31 -12.85 13.71
N VAL A 47 -1.26 -13.03 12.80
CA VAL A 47 -1.03 -12.98 11.34
C VAL A 47 -1.41 -11.63 10.71
N GLY A 48 -2.01 -10.72 11.50
CA GLY A 48 -2.33 -9.35 11.10
C GLY A 48 -3.75 -9.12 10.62
N ASN A 49 -4.68 -10.08 10.77
CA ASN A 49 -6.09 -9.77 10.57
C ASN A 49 -6.55 -8.78 11.65
N GLY A 50 -7.36 -7.80 11.25
CA GLY A 50 -7.79 -6.73 12.15
C GLY A 50 -6.72 -5.65 12.40
N LEU A 51 -5.57 -5.69 11.71
CA LEU A 51 -4.63 -4.57 11.72
C LEU A 51 -5.34 -3.31 11.22
N VAL A 52 -5.25 -2.23 11.98
CA VAL A 52 -5.80 -0.91 11.60
C VAL A 52 -4.64 0.05 11.40
N ARG A 53 -4.63 0.73 10.26
CA ARG A 53 -3.64 1.75 9.95
C ARG A 53 -4.29 3.04 9.46
N HIS A 54 -3.63 4.15 9.72
CA HIS A 54 -3.97 5.46 9.21
C HIS A 54 -2.91 5.88 8.20
N CYS A 55 -3.33 6.11 6.97
CA CYS A 55 -2.46 6.55 5.88
C CYS A 55 -2.71 8.03 5.59
N THR A 56 -1.64 8.78 5.41
CA THR A 56 -1.67 10.17 4.98
C THR A 56 -0.84 10.30 3.71
N PHE A 57 -1.39 10.90 2.67
CA PHE A 57 -0.74 11.00 1.36
C PHE A 57 -1.05 12.34 0.68
N PRO A 58 -0.18 12.82 -0.23
CA PRO A 58 -0.42 14.06 -0.94
C PRO A 58 -1.57 13.89 -1.95
N VAL A 59 -2.41 14.90 -2.04
CA VAL A 59 -3.46 15.02 -3.06
C VAL A 59 -3.40 16.41 -3.70
N PRO A 60 -3.96 16.61 -4.90
CA PRO A 60 -4.03 17.92 -5.51
C PRO A 60 -4.74 18.92 -4.60
N ARG A 61 -4.19 20.13 -4.49
CA ARG A 61 -4.73 21.20 -3.62
C ARG A 61 -6.15 21.62 -3.98
N TRP A 62 -6.54 21.48 -5.27
CA TRP A 62 -7.89 21.81 -5.73
C TRP A 62 -8.98 20.88 -5.15
N LEU A 63 -8.61 19.76 -4.50
CA LEU A 63 -9.54 18.89 -3.75
C LEU A 63 -9.94 19.46 -2.38
N MET A 64 -9.60 20.71 -2.07
CA MET A 64 -10.04 21.43 -0.87
C MET A 64 -9.67 20.77 0.47
N SER A 65 -8.62 19.95 0.49
CA SER A 65 -8.13 19.25 1.68
C SER A 65 -6.77 19.75 2.17
N GLY A 66 -6.36 20.95 1.72
CA GLY A 66 -5.04 21.49 2.00
C GLY A 66 -3.90 20.70 1.34
N GLY A 67 -4.21 19.86 0.35
CA GLY A 67 -3.23 19.01 -0.34
C GLY A 67 -2.93 17.70 0.37
N VAL A 68 -3.75 17.32 1.35
CA VAL A 68 -3.56 16.09 2.15
C VAL A 68 -4.79 15.19 2.06
N GLY A 69 -4.58 13.96 1.62
CA GLY A 69 -5.54 12.86 1.72
C GLY A 69 -5.28 12.02 2.96
N LYS A 70 -6.32 11.44 3.50
CA LYS A 70 -6.27 10.54 4.66
C LYS A 70 -7.10 9.30 4.38
N SER A 71 -6.61 8.14 4.80
CA SER A 71 -7.30 6.86 4.72
C SER A 71 -7.15 6.12 6.05
N TRP A 72 -8.23 5.54 6.53
CA TRP A 72 -8.23 4.56 7.61
C TRP A 72 -8.50 3.22 6.98
N GLU A 73 -7.59 2.30 7.18
CA GLU A 73 -7.60 1.00 6.55
C GLU A 73 -7.55 -0.10 7.61
N TRP A 74 -8.32 -1.16 7.38
CA TRP A 74 -8.27 -2.37 8.22
C TRP A 74 -8.06 -3.59 7.35
N LEU A 75 -7.15 -4.44 7.76
CA LEU A 75 -6.72 -5.60 7.01
C LEU A 75 -7.51 -6.83 7.43
N THR A 76 -7.92 -7.59 6.43
CA THR A 76 -8.68 -8.84 6.60
C THR A 76 -8.17 -9.90 5.62
N GLN A 77 -8.59 -11.13 5.82
CA GLN A 77 -8.24 -12.25 4.95
C GLN A 77 -6.72 -12.38 4.71
N VAL A 78 -5.95 -12.10 5.74
CA VAL A 78 -4.50 -12.16 5.68
C VAL A 78 -4.06 -13.62 5.62
N LYS A 79 -3.34 -13.97 4.55
CA LYS A 79 -2.64 -15.24 4.37
C LYS A 79 -1.16 -14.91 4.23
N PRO A 80 -0.34 -15.20 5.26
CA PRO A 80 1.08 -14.87 5.27
C PRO A 80 1.79 -15.35 3.99
N TYR A 81 2.59 -14.49 3.41
CA TYR A 81 3.38 -14.70 2.19
C TYR A 81 2.57 -14.89 0.89
N GLU A 82 1.23 -14.88 0.96
CA GLU A 82 0.36 -15.09 -0.20
C GLU A 82 -0.48 -13.85 -0.52
N SER A 83 -1.29 -13.37 0.43
CA SER A 83 -2.26 -12.33 0.13
C SER A 83 -2.84 -11.65 1.36
N TRP A 84 -3.42 -10.49 1.14
CA TRP A 84 -4.29 -9.80 2.10
C TRP A 84 -5.32 -8.95 1.39
N ARG A 85 -6.39 -8.66 2.08
CA ARG A 85 -7.39 -7.68 1.73
C ARG A 85 -7.35 -6.53 2.73
N TYR A 86 -7.62 -5.32 2.27
CA TYR A 86 -7.97 -4.22 3.15
C TYR A 86 -9.30 -3.61 2.73
N ASP A 87 -10.04 -3.10 3.71
CA ASP A 87 -11.17 -2.20 3.51
C ASP A 87 -10.77 -0.84 4.07
N ALA A 88 -11.25 0.24 3.45
CA ALA A 88 -10.83 1.58 3.81
C ALA A 88 -11.97 2.59 3.70
N ILE A 89 -11.88 3.63 4.54
CA ILE A 89 -12.61 4.87 4.38
C ILE A 89 -11.60 6.01 4.27
N GLY A 90 -11.85 6.97 3.39
CA GLY A 90 -10.87 8.02 3.13
C GLY A 90 -11.49 9.34 2.71
N LYS A 91 -10.75 10.42 2.87
CA LYS A 91 -11.12 11.78 2.46
C LYS A 91 -9.90 12.48 1.85
N PRO A 92 -10.06 13.30 0.82
CA PRO A 92 -11.31 13.69 0.14
C PRO A 92 -11.68 12.79 -1.04
N LEU A 93 -10.86 11.77 -1.39
CA LEU A 93 -10.95 11.06 -2.65
C LEU A 93 -12.08 10.03 -2.69
N TRP A 94 -12.26 9.25 -1.61
CA TRP A 94 -13.24 8.18 -1.58
C TRP A 94 -14.00 8.10 -0.25
N SER A 95 -15.22 7.61 -0.32
CA SER A 95 -16.01 7.25 0.85
C SER A 95 -15.73 5.82 1.31
N ARG A 96 -15.40 4.95 0.36
CA ARG A 96 -15.09 3.55 0.59
C ARG A 96 -14.07 3.08 -0.46
N ALA A 97 -13.10 2.29 -0.02
CA ALA A 97 -12.23 1.53 -0.89
C ALA A 97 -12.07 0.11 -0.35
N THR A 98 -11.82 -0.83 -1.25
CA THR A 98 -11.44 -2.20 -0.92
C THR A 98 -10.30 -2.60 -1.83
N GLY A 99 -9.21 -3.10 -1.27
CA GLY A 99 -8.07 -3.53 -2.03
C GLY A 99 -7.63 -4.95 -1.70
N TRP A 100 -7.07 -5.61 -2.69
CA TRP A 100 -6.48 -6.95 -2.59
C TRP A 100 -5.05 -6.89 -3.07
N THR A 101 -4.16 -7.50 -2.31
CA THR A 101 -2.78 -7.75 -2.75
C THR A 101 -2.55 -9.24 -2.75
N ARG A 102 -1.97 -9.76 -3.84
CA ARG A 102 -1.57 -11.15 -3.98
C ARG A 102 -0.13 -11.23 -4.45
N LEU A 103 0.62 -12.15 -3.84
CA LEU A 103 2.00 -12.47 -4.19
C LEU A 103 2.01 -13.81 -4.92
N ASP A 104 2.41 -13.83 -6.18
CA ASP A 104 2.58 -15.04 -6.97
C ASP A 104 4.08 -15.35 -7.06
N ASP A 105 4.49 -16.52 -6.59
CA ASP A 105 5.87 -17.02 -6.76
C ASP A 105 6.09 -17.39 -8.22
N LEU A 106 7.03 -16.71 -8.86
CA LEU A 106 7.43 -16.99 -10.25
C LEU A 106 8.58 -17.99 -10.35
N GLY A 107 9.07 -18.48 -9.23
CA GLY A 107 10.29 -19.27 -9.15
C GLY A 107 11.55 -18.42 -9.34
N SER A 108 12.71 -19.06 -9.15
CA SER A 108 14.03 -18.40 -9.29
C SER A 108 14.21 -17.16 -8.43
N GLY A 109 13.54 -17.08 -7.26
CA GLY A 109 13.63 -15.96 -6.33
C GLY A 109 12.91 -14.71 -6.81
N ARG A 110 11.89 -14.83 -7.65
CA ARG A 110 11.08 -13.70 -8.15
C ARG A 110 9.63 -13.81 -7.69
N THR A 111 9.00 -12.67 -7.48
CA THR A 111 7.59 -12.55 -7.08
C THR A 111 6.87 -11.58 -7.99
N ARG A 112 5.68 -11.94 -8.44
CA ARG A 112 4.73 -11.00 -9.02
C ARG A 112 3.78 -10.52 -7.94
N VAL A 113 3.72 -9.21 -7.76
CA VAL A 113 2.76 -8.55 -6.88
C VAL A 113 1.59 -8.08 -7.73
N ASN A 114 0.41 -8.60 -7.44
CA ASN A 114 -0.83 -8.16 -8.06
C ASN A 114 -1.62 -7.36 -7.03
N PHE A 115 -1.99 -6.15 -7.42
CA PHE A 115 -2.76 -5.25 -6.61
C PHE A 115 -4.04 -4.88 -7.36
N THR A 116 -5.18 -5.01 -6.69
CA THR A 116 -6.48 -4.58 -7.19
C THR A 116 -7.14 -3.71 -6.14
N GLU A 117 -7.63 -2.55 -6.52
CA GLU A 117 -8.36 -1.65 -5.66
C GLU A 117 -9.69 -1.24 -6.30
N GLU A 118 -10.75 -1.32 -5.54
CA GLU A 118 -12.07 -0.81 -5.90
C GLU A 118 -12.42 0.33 -4.95
N TYR A 119 -12.84 1.47 -5.49
CA TYR A 119 -13.19 2.61 -4.66
C TYR A 119 -14.44 3.35 -5.17
N GLU A 120 -15.09 4.02 -4.25
CA GLU A 120 -16.26 4.84 -4.48
C GLU A 120 -15.98 6.27 -4.07
N ALA A 121 -16.14 7.22 -5.01
CA ALA A 121 -15.89 8.63 -4.74
C ALA A 121 -16.84 9.18 -3.66
N PHE A 122 -16.32 10.09 -2.85
CA PHE A 122 -16.98 10.61 -1.65
C PHE A 122 -18.32 11.31 -1.94
N ASN A 123 -18.41 12.02 -3.08
CA ASN A 123 -19.57 12.84 -3.41
C ASN A 123 -20.15 12.42 -4.77
N PRO A 124 -21.48 12.29 -4.94
CA PRO A 124 -22.09 11.97 -6.23
C PRO A 124 -21.70 12.92 -7.36
N VAL A 125 -21.55 14.21 -7.08
CA VAL A 125 -21.10 15.22 -8.07
C VAL A 125 -19.64 14.97 -8.45
N MET A 126 -18.76 14.70 -7.46
CA MET A 126 -17.38 14.31 -7.68
C MET A 126 -17.28 12.99 -8.47
N ARG A 127 -18.20 12.04 -8.22
CA ARG A 127 -18.29 10.78 -8.93
C ARG A 127 -18.55 10.98 -10.42
N VAL A 128 -19.43 11.89 -10.79
CA VAL A 128 -19.77 12.16 -12.20
C VAL A 128 -18.70 13.00 -12.91
N LEU A 129 -18.19 14.02 -12.25
CA LEU A 129 -17.33 15.03 -12.89
C LEU A 129 -15.82 14.73 -12.77
N LEU A 130 -15.38 14.14 -11.67
CA LEU A 130 -13.96 14.03 -11.32
C LEU A 130 -13.47 12.60 -11.18
N GLU A 131 -14.34 11.60 -11.19
CA GLU A 131 -13.96 10.22 -10.96
C GLU A 131 -12.88 9.73 -11.95
N ARG A 132 -13.02 10.07 -13.24
CA ARG A 132 -12.02 9.75 -14.27
C ARG A 132 -10.68 10.45 -14.01
N THR A 133 -10.72 11.70 -13.55
CA THR A 133 -9.52 12.48 -13.27
C THR A 133 -8.80 11.94 -12.03
N VAL A 134 -9.55 11.60 -10.99
CA VAL A 134 -9.02 10.96 -9.77
C VAL A 134 -8.43 9.59 -10.10
N HIS A 135 -9.13 8.79 -10.91
CA HIS A 135 -8.64 7.49 -11.37
C HIS A 135 -7.33 7.63 -12.16
N ALA A 136 -7.28 8.54 -13.12
CA ALA A 136 -6.06 8.82 -13.89
C ALA A 136 -4.89 9.30 -12.99
N TYR A 137 -5.18 10.05 -11.95
CA TYR A 137 -4.19 10.50 -10.97
C TYR A 137 -3.65 9.31 -10.14
N LEU A 138 -4.52 8.46 -9.60
CA LEU A 138 -4.13 7.28 -8.84
C LEU A 138 -3.35 6.27 -9.70
N SER A 139 -3.78 6.06 -10.94
CA SER A 139 -3.12 5.13 -11.87
C SER A 139 -1.70 5.57 -12.29
N ARG A 140 -1.37 6.85 -12.20
CA ARG A 140 -0.02 7.38 -12.47
C ARG A 140 0.98 7.08 -11.37
N ASP A 141 0.53 6.65 -10.22
CA ASP A 141 1.41 6.45 -9.05
C ASP A 141 2.07 5.06 -9.01
N ASN A 142 1.83 4.22 -10.04
CA ASN A 142 2.41 2.88 -10.14
C ASN A 142 3.95 2.90 -10.10
N ASP A 143 4.58 3.85 -10.79
CA ASP A 143 6.04 3.99 -10.80
C ASP A 143 6.58 4.36 -9.41
N THR A 144 5.86 5.22 -8.69
CA THR A 144 6.19 5.59 -7.31
C THR A 144 6.07 4.38 -6.38
N ILE A 145 5.03 3.56 -6.54
CA ILE A 145 4.85 2.32 -5.78
C ILE A 145 6.02 1.36 -6.07
N LEU A 146 6.36 1.16 -7.34
CA LEU A 146 7.48 0.30 -7.74
C LEU A 146 8.81 0.80 -7.16
N ALA A 147 9.07 2.11 -7.22
CA ALA A 147 10.27 2.70 -6.64
C ALA A 147 10.33 2.52 -5.12
N ALA A 148 9.19 2.67 -4.43
CA ALA A 148 9.07 2.46 -2.99
C ALA A 148 9.33 1.00 -2.60
N LEU A 149 8.79 0.04 -3.37
CA LEU A 149 9.01 -1.39 -3.15
C LEU A 149 10.48 -1.77 -3.33
N ASN A 150 11.11 -1.35 -4.41
CA ASN A 150 12.53 -1.58 -4.65
C ASN A 150 13.41 -0.89 -3.59
N GLY A 151 13.03 0.29 -3.13
CA GLY A 151 13.67 0.98 -2.01
C GLY A 151 13.57 0.19 -0.70
N GLY A 152 12.38 -0.33 -0.41
CA GLY A 152 12.10 -1.17 0.75
C GLY A 152 12.92 -2.47 0.74
N LEU A 153 13.01 -3.15 -0.40
CA LEU A 153 13.82 -4.37 -0.58
C LEU A 153 15.30 -4.09 -0.31
N ARG A 154 15.85 -3.03 -0.92
CA ARG A 154 17.27 -2.63 -0.68
C ARG A 154 17.53 -2.33 0.78
N TRP A 155 16.62 -1.64 1.47
CA TRP A 155 16.77 -1.34 2.88
C TRP A 155 16.71 -2.60 3.74
N HIS A 156 15.77 -3.51 3.47
CA HIS A 156 15.61 -4.79 4.16
C HIS A 156 16.88 -5.63 4.06
N ARG A 157 17.45 -5.78 2.86
CA ARG A 157 18.70 -6.51 2.61
C ARG A 157 19.87 -5.91 3.38
N LYS A 158 20.07 -4.59 3.34
CA LYS A 158 21.12 -3.90 4.10
C LYS A 158 20.97 -4.09 5.61
N ARG A 159 19.75 -4.12 6.13
CA ARG A 159 19.50 -4.36 7.56
C ARG A 159 19.90 -5.78 7.95
N ARG A 160 19.57 -6.76 7.13
CA ARG A 160 19.92 -8.16 7.34
C ARG A 160 21.44 -8.38 7.34
N GLU A 161 22.14 -7.84 6.33
CA GLU A 161 23.60 -7.87 6.25
C GLU A 161 24.29 -7.24 7.47
N ARG A 162 23.74 -6.15 8.02
CA ARG A 162 24.25 -5.53 9.24
C ARG A 162 24.04 -6.41 10.47
N ALA A 163 22.89 -7.04 10.60
CA ALA A 163 22.60 -7.94 11.71
C ALA A 163 23.53 -9.16 11.69
N GLU A 164 23.79 -9.74 10.52
CA GLU A 164 24.71 -10.87 10.31
C GLU A 164 26.18 -10.53 10.64
N LYS A 165 26.58 -9.24 10.53
CA LYS A 165 27.94 -8.78 10.88
C LYS A 165 28.14 -8.47 12.36
N LEU A 166 27.07 -8.36 13.13
CA LEU A 166 27.09 -7.99 14.54
C LEU A 166 26.84 -9.19 15.50
N GLY A 167 26.41 -10.33 14.95
CA GLY A 167 26.23 -11.60 15.68
C GLY A 167 27.38 -12.54 15.41
#